data_bc93d32ff4fc1be968ab18833629ed1f
#
_entry.id   bc93d32ff4fc1be968ab18833629ed1f
#
_cell.length_a   1.000
_cell.length_b   1.000
_cell.length_c   1.000
_cell.angle_alpha   90.00
_cell.angle_beta   90.00
_cell.angle_gamma   90.00
#
_symmetry.space_group_name_H-M   'P 1'
#
loop_
_entity.id
_entity.type
_entity.pdbx_description
1 polymer ?
#
loop_
_entity_poly.entity_id
_entity_poly.type
_entity_poly.pdbx_seq_one_letter_code
_entity_poly.pdbx_strand_id
1 'polypeptide(L)'
;GQYSEWYPTGQIRYSKNFKNGLQEGEQKEWYRDGILSRVMKFQAGKQQGEQIGWKENGDLRFKYTYVNGKRYGYMGAALCQPPEG
;
A
#
# COMPACT_ATOMS: atom_id res chain seq x y z
N GLY A 1 9.94 1.84 14.72
CA GLY A 1 9.99 0.39 14.78
C GLY A 1 9.10 -0.28 13.76
N GLN A 2 9.23 -1.56 13.68
CA GLN A 2 8.48 -2.37 12.73
C GLN A 2 7.43 -3.18 13.47
N TYR A 3 6.25 -3.30 12.87
CA TYR A 3 5.16 -4.09 13.41
C TYR A 3 4.68 -5.06 12.35
N SER A 4 4.49 -6.32 12.71
CA SER A 4 4.05 -7.34 11.76
C SER A 4 2.99 -8.22 12.41
N GLU A 5 2.07 -8.71 11.59
CA GLU A 5 1.09 -9.70 12.01
C GLU A 5 1.08 -10.86 11.03
N TRP A 6 0.67 -12.02 11.50
CA TRP A 6 0.64 -13.24 10.70
C TRP A 6 -0.75 -13.87 10.77
N TYR A 7 -1.10 -14.55 9.68
CA TYR A 7 -2.29 -15.41 9.70
C TYR A 7 -2.03 -16.62 10.60
N PRO A 8 -3.10 -17.31 11.05
CA PRO A 8 -2.92 -18.50 11.86
C PRO A 8 -2.08 -19.59 11.18
N THR A 9 -1.99 -19.56 9.86
CA THR A 9 -1.17 -20.52 9.12
C THR A 9 0.32 -20.25 9.21
N GLY A 10 0.72 -19.09 9.77
CA GLY A 10 2.12 -18.68 9.79
C GLY A 10 2.51 -17.77 8.62
N GLN A 11 1.63 -17.60 7.67
CA GLN A 11 1.86 -16.67 6.55
C GLN A 11 1.76 -15.23 7.07
N ILE A 12 2.72 -14.37 6.69
CA ILE A 12 2.67 -12.99 7.11
C ILE A 12 1.44 -12.31 6.51
N ARG A 13 0.78 -11.50 7.32
CA ARG A 13 -0.44 -10.81 6.94
C ARG A 13 -0.16 -9.36 6.56
N TYR A 14 0.56 -8.64 7.40
CA TYR A 14 0.97 -7.28 7.05
C TYR A 14 2.19 -6.89 7.86
N SER A 15 2.85 -5.85 7.35
CA SER A 15 4.04 -5.29 7.95
C SER A 15 3.96 -3.78 7.85
N LYS A 16 4.21 -3.10 8.96
CA LYS A 16 4.16 -1.65 9.04
C LYS A 16 5.44 -1.12 9.67
N ASN A 17 5.84 0.05 9.24
CA ASN A 17 7.00 0.72 9.81
C ASN A 17 6.60 2.04 10.43
N PHE A 18 7.18 2.34 11.58
CA PHE A 18 6.88 3.55 12.32
C PHE A 18 8.16 4.27 12.70
N LYS A 19 8.08 5.58 12.75
CA LYS A 19 9.17 6.42 13.23
C LYS A 19 8.57 7.52 14.09
N ASN A 20 9.02 7.60 15.34
CA ASN A 20 8.50 8.59 16.28
C ASN A 20 6.97 8.54 16.40
N GLY A 21 6.41 7.34 16.40
CA GLY A 21 4.98 7.15 16.55
C GLY A 21 4.17 7.35 15.29
N LEU A 22 4.80 7.72 14.18
CA LEU A 22 4.11 7.94 12.91
C LEU A 22 4.53 6.89 11.89
N GLN A 23 3.61 6.57 10.99
CA GLN A 23 3.95 5.63 9.93
C GLN A 23 4.98 6.24 9.00
N GLU A 24 5.97 5.42 8.67
CA GLU A 24 7.09 5.88 7.85
C GLU A 24 7.57 4.72 6.98
N GLY A 25 7.78 4.98 5.68
CA GLY A 25 8.28 3.97 4.79
C GLY A 25 7.17 3.11 4.22
N GLU A 26 7.48 1.87 3.92
CA GLU A 26 6.55 0.99 3.25
C GLU A 26 5.69 0.22 4.24
N GLN A 27 4.40 0.11 3.92
CA GLN A 27 3.50 -0.84 4.54
C GLN A 27 3.12 -1.87 3.51
N LYS A 28 3.12 -3.15 3.89
CA LYS A 28 2.78 -4.23 2.98
C LYS A 28 1.72 -5.11 3.61
N GLU A 29 0.80 -5.57 2.78
CA GLU A 29 -0.22 -6.54 3.18
C GLU A 29 -0.21 -7.70 2.21
N TRP A 30 -0.52 -8.89 2.72
CA TRP A 30 -0.57 -10.10 1.91
C TRP A 30 -1.90 -10.80 2.12
N TYR A 31 -2.35 -11.47 1.08
CA TYR A 31 -3.49 -12.37 1.20
C TYR A 31 -3.05 -13.64 1.92
N ARG A 32 -4.03 -14.42 2.33
CA ARG A 32 -3.77 -15.64 3.12
C ARG A 32 -2.88 -16.62 2.37
N ASP A 33 -2.95 -16.65 1.05
CA ASP A 33 -2.15 -17.58 0.25
C ASP A 33 -0.75 -17.04 -0.06
N GLY A 34 -0.39 -15.90 0.50
CA GLY A 34 0.94 -15.35 0.34
C GLY A 34 1.10 -14.38 -0.81
N ILE A 35 0.06 -14.14 -1.58
CA ILE A 35 0.12 -13.16 -2.66
C ILE A 35 0.07 -11.77 -2.08
N LEU A 36 0.96 -10.91 -2.54
CA LEU A 36 1.02 -9.53 -2.07
C LEU A 36 -0.29 -8.83 -2.42
N SER A 37 -0.92 -8.25 -1.40
CA SER A 37 -2.21 -7.60 -1.56
C SER A 37 -2.06 -6.11 -1.80
N ARG A 38 -1.15 -5.46 -1.08
CA ARG A 38 -1.07 -4.02 -1.13
C ARG A 38 0.29 -3.54 -0.63
N VAL A 39 0.82 -2.53 -1.31
CA VAL A 39 2.01 -1.83 -0.85
C VAL A 39 1.67 -0.35 -0.79
N MET A 40 1.89 0.27 0.35
CA MET A 40 1.63 1.68 0.54
C MET A 40 2.87 2.33 1.15
N LYS A 41 3.14 3.54 0.73
CA LYS A 41 4.27 4.30 1.25
C LYS A 41 3.80 5.48 2.06
N PHE A 42 4.47 5.73 3.16
CA PHE A 42 4.10 6.79 4.09
C PHE A 42 5.32 7.63 4.43
N GLN A 43 5.06 8.89 4.70
CA GLN A 43 6.07 9.80 5.23
C GLN A 43 5.42 10.64 6.30
N ALA A 44 5.97 10.59 7.52
CA ALA A 44 5.47 11.34 8.67
C ALA A 44 3.96 11.14 8.87
N GLY A 45 3.49 9.90 8.73
CA GLY A 45 2.09 9.55 8.95
C GLY A 45 1.18 9.78 7.78
N LYS A 46 1.68 10.33 6.67
CA LYS A 46 0.84 10.63 5.50
C LYS A 46 1.28 9.79 4.32
N GLN A 47 0.33 9.44 3.47
CA GLN A 47 0.64 8.71 2.25
C GLN A 47 1.49 9.59 1.35
N GLN A 48 2.58 9.01 0.88
CA GLN A 48 3.50 9.73 0.00
C GLN A 48 4.18 8.71 -0.90
N GLY A 49 4.18 8.97 -2.21
CA GLY A 49 4.78 8.07 -3.16
C GLY A 49 3.81 7.04 -3.67
N GLU A 50 4.32 5.93 -4.14
CA GLU A 50 3.55 4.95 -4.88
C GLU A 50 2.70 4.08 -3.96
N GLN A 51 1.44 3.88 -4.36
CA GLN A 51 0.49 3.02 -3.66
C GLN A 51 -0.04 2.02 -4.67
N ILE A 52 0.10 0.73 -4.39
CA ILE A 52 -0.26 -0.32 -5.34
C ILE A 52 -1.07 -1.38 -4.61
N GLY A 53 -2.11 -1.88 -5.29
CA GLY A 53 -2.90 -2.99 -4.77
C GLY A 53 -3.12 -4.04 -5.84
N TRP A 54 -3.25 -5.30 -5.42
CA TRP A 54 -3.47 -6.44 -6.30
C TRP A 54 -4.66 -7.24 -5.82
N LYS A 55 -5.26 -7.97 -6.76
CA LYS A 55 -6.31 -8.92 -6.43
C LYS A 55 -5.68 -10.24 -5.99
N GLU A 56 -6.50 -11.12 -5.42
CA GLU A 56 -6.01 -12.43 -4.98
C GLU A 56 -5.41 -13.26 -6.11
N ASN A 57 -5.87 -13.04 -7.33
CA ASN A 57 -5.31 -13.75 -8.48
C ASN A 57 -4.02 -13.12 -9.01
N GLY A 58 -3.55 -12.05 -8.37
CA GLY A 58 -2.32 -11.38 -8.78
C GLY A 58 -2.51 -10.23 -9.75
N ASP A 59 -3.73 -10.01 -10.23
CA ASP A 59 -3.98 -8.92 -11.16
C ASP A 59 -3.93 -7.57 -10.44
N LEU A 60 -3.50 -6.57 -11.18
CA LEU A 60 -3.43 -5.22 -10.64
C LEU A 60 -4.83 -4.71 -10.29
N ARG A 61 -4.99 -4.21 -9.08
CA ARG A 61 -6.25 -3.66 -8.61
C ARG A 61 -6.24 -2.14 -8.71
N PHE A 62 -5.17 -1.52 -8.24
CA PHE A 62 -4.99 -0.08 -8.36
C PHE A 62 -3.52 0.25 -8.29
N LYS A 63 -3.18 1.39 -8.86
CA LYS A 63 -1.83 1.93 -8.78
C LYS A 63 -1.92 3.43 -8.92
N TYR A 64 -1.47 4.15 -7.90
CA TYR A 64 -1.45 5.60 -7.96
C TYR A 64 -0.31 6.12 -7.08
N THR A 65 -0.01 7.40 -7.26
CA THR A 65 1.10 8.03 -6.55
C THR A 65 0.58 9.25 -5.82
N TYR A 66 0.94 9.38 -4.55
CA TYR A 66 0.63 10.57 -3.77
C TYR A 66 1.83 11.51 -3.81
N VAL A 67 1.56 12.77 -4.14
CA VAL A 67 2.57 13.82 -4.13
C VAL A 67 1.96 15.01 -3.40
N ASN A 68 2.51 15.31 -2.23
CA ASN A 68 2.06 16.43 -1.42
C ASN A 68 0.55 16.42 -1.20
N GLY A 69 0.02 15.24 -0.87
CA GLY A 69 -1.39 15.08 -0.55
C GLY A 69 -2.30 14.91 -1.76
N LYS A 70 -1.77 14.97 -2.97
CA LYS A 70 -2.57 14.78 -4.19
C LYS A 70 -2.31 13.41 -4.78
N ARG A 71 -3.34 12.81 -5.31
CA ARG A 71 -3.29 11.47 -5.86
C ARG A 71 -3.31 11.53 -7.38
N TYR A 72 -2.40 10.81 -8.00
CA TYR A 72 -2.29 10.72 -9.45
C TYR A 72 -2.22 9.27 -9.87
N GLY A 73 -2.79 8.94 -11.02
CA GLY A 73 -2.54 7.68 -11.66
C GLY A 73 -3.74 6.83 -11.91
N TYR A 74 -3.48 5.53 -12.00
CA TYR A 74 -4.40 4.52 -12.47
C TYR A 74 -5.09 3.84 -11.29
N MET A 75 -6.38 3.60 -11.44
CA MET A 75 -7.15 2.88 -10.42
C MET A 75 -7.98 1.80 -11.07
N GLY A 76 -7.63 0.55 -10.78
CA GLY A 76 -8.36 -0.57 -11.31
C GLY A 76 -8.35 -0.61 -12.82
N ALA A 77 -9.48 -0.98 -13.41
CA ALA A 77 -9.60 -1.08 -14.86
C ALA A 77 -9.79 0.27 -15.53
N ALA A 78 -10.18 1.27 -14.76
CA ALA A 78 -10.43 2.60 -15.30
C ALA A 78 -9.19 3.45 -15.22
N LEU A 79 -8.90 4.16 -16.28
CA LEU A 79 -7.80 5.10 -16.29
C LEU A 79 -8.22 6.32 -15.48
N CYS A 80 -7.49 6.57 -14.43
CA CYS A 80 -7.79 7.69 -13.56
C CYS A 80 -7.10 8.92 -14.07
N GLN A 81 -7.86 9.97 -14.27
CA GLN A 81 -7.27 11.24 -14.65
C GLN A 81 -6.57 11.84 -13.44
N PRO A 82 -5.40 12.44 -13.64
CA PRO A 82 -4.77 13.15 -12.54
C PRO A 82 -5.69 14.24 -12.03
N PRO A 83 -5.71 14.48 -10.72
CA PRO A 83 -6.50 15.59 -10.21
C PRO A 83 -6.07 16.90 -10.84
N GLU A 84 -7.04 17.74 -11.07
CA GLU A 84 -6.76 19.07 -11.61
C GLU A 84 -6.05 19.91 -10.57
N GLY A 85 -4.94 20.47 -10.96
CA GLY A 85 -4.18 21.32 -10.07
C GLY A 85 -3.49 20.58 -8.98
#